data_89a46e221dcb9e537f9a37d7bf7d558b
#
_entry.id   89a46e221dcb9e537f9a37d7bf7d558b
#
_cell.length_a   1.000
_cell.length_b   1.000
_cell.length_c   1.000
_cell.angle_alpha   90.00
_cell.angle_beta   90.00
_cell.angle_gamma   90.00
#
_symmetry.space_group_name_H-M   'P 1'
#
loop_
_entity.id
_entity.type
_entity.pdbx_description
1 polymer ?
#
loop_
_entity_poly.entity_id
_entity_poly.type
_entity_poly.pdbx_seq_one_letter_code
_entity_poly.pdbx_strand_id
1 'polypeptide(L)'
;MRTLDEQEKLVIRELIKDPRVSDNQIGKITRVPVMTVNRKRKLLEKEGLLNYYCYLDTSRYGISVLPARQLYTVKFKIGITKKEFVDKILKDPLIKTFGIVHIYESFVGEKDGQLVWVLVIEGGKGQEIVEIFNGRIVPLLYQYFGNDCITETFAVRLTTQLQLLHNYLPLLNIEEGKIKKNWPNEFIFID
;
A
#
# COMPACT_ATOMS: atom_id res chain seq x y z
N MET A 1 24.92 6.35 2.24
CA MET A 1 23.68 5.94 1.56
C MET A 1 24.06 4.91 0.51
N ARG A 2 23.44 3.69 0.51
CA ARG A 2 23.73 2.69 -0.51
C ARG A 2 23.10 3.12 -1.83
N THR A 3 23.85 3.10 -2.90
CA THR A 3 23.35 3.35 -4.26
C THR A 3 23.25 2.02 -5.01
N LEU A 4 22.26 1.88 -5.88
CA LEU A 4 22.12 0.73 -6.76
C LEU A 4 23.15 0.82 -7.90
N ASP A 5 23.83 -0.29 -8.17
CA ASP A 5 24.69 -0.37 -9.36
C ASP A 5 23.83 -0.64 -10.64
N GLU A 6 24.44 -0.42 -11.81
CA GLU A 6 23.72 -0.54 -13.08
C GLU A 6 23.15 -1.94 -13.34
N GLN A 7 23.83 -3.00 -12.89
CA GLN A 7 23.31 -4.36 -13.03
C GLN A 7 22.14 -4.62 -12.08
N GLU A 8 22.17 -4.05 -10.88
CA GLU A 8 21.04 -4.10 -9.95
C GLU A 8 19.81 -3.39 -10.52
N LYS A 9 19.99 -2.22 -11.09
CA LYS A 9 18.91 -1.48 -11.77
C LYS A 9 18.31 -2.29 -12.93
N LEU A 10 19.15 -2.95 -13.74
CA LEU A 10 18.67 -3.82 -14.79
C LEU A 10 17.83 -5.00 -14.26
N VAL A 11 18.31 -5.67 -13.21
CA VAL A 11 17.59 -6.79 -12.57
C VAL A 11 16.27 -6.32 -11.97
N ILE A 12 16.28 -5.21 -11.22
CA ILE A 12 15.07 -4.64 -10.60
C ILE A 12 14.05 -4.24 -11.67
N ARG A 13 14.48 -3.63 -12.78
CA ARG A 13 13.59 -3.25 -13.88
C ARG A 13 12.78 -4.42 -14.40
N GLU A 14 13.41 -5.55 -14.65
CA GLU A 14 12.71 -6.72 -15.16
C GLU A 14 11.79 -7.35 -14.11
N LEU A 15 12.17 -7.30 -12.83
CA LEU A 15 11.32 -7.74 -11.71
C LEU A 15 10.12 -6.82 -11.47
N ILE A 16 10.26 -5.51 -11.69
CA ILE A 16 9.12 -4.57 -11.67
C ILE A 16 8.15 -4.91 -12.78
N LYS A 17 8.65 -5.23 -13.99
CA LYS A 17 7.78 -5.60 -15.13
C LYS A 17 7.04 -6.92 -14.90
N ASP A 18 7.74 -7.92 -14.40
CA ASP A 18 7.18 -9.23 -14.06
C ASP A 18 7.86 -9.80 -12.80
N PRO A 19 7.21 -9.73 -11.64
CA PRO A 19 7.79 -10.27 -10.40
C PRO A 19 8.08 -11.78 -10.44
N ARG A 20 7.50 -12.51 -11.40
CA ARG A 20 7.67 -13.96 -11.57
C ARG A 20 8.71 -14.32 -12.64
N VAL A 21 9.39 -13.33 -13.23
CA VAL A 21 10.42 -13.57 -14.23
C VAL A 21 11.59 -14.37 -13.64
N SER A 22 12.07 -15.38 -14.35
CA SER A 22 13.20 -16.21 -13.90
C SER A 22 14.54 -15.50 -14.09
N ASP A 23 15.54 -15.86 -13.27
CA ASP A 23 16.90 -15.32 -13.38
C ASP A 23 17.50 -15.60 -14.77
N ASN A 24 17.17 -16.75 -15.38
CA ASN A 24 17.58 -17.09 -16.75
C ASN A 24 17.00 -16.12 -17.78
N GLN A 25 15.73 -15.76 -17.63
CA GLN A 25 15.07 -14.79 -18.53
C GLN A 25 15.64 -13.39 -18.34
N ILE A 26 15.84 -12.96 -17.08
CA ILE A 26 16.50 -11.68 -16.78
C ILE A 26 17.89 -11.64 -17.43
N GLY A 27 18.69 -12.70 -17.27
CA GLY A 27 20.03 -12.78 -17.85
C GLY A 27 20.01 -12.64 -19.37
N LYS A 28 19.05 -13.29 -20.06
CA LYS A 28 18.89 -13.17 -21.52
C LYS A 28 18.52 -11.75 -21.96
N ILE A 29 17.60 -11.08 -21.26
CA ILE A 29 17.11 -9.74 -21.60
C ILE A 29 18.20 -8.68 -21.34
N THR A 30 18.84 -8.76 -20.16
CA THR A 30 19.76 -7.73 -19.69
C THR A 30 21.21 -7.95 -20.10
N ARG A 31 21.54 -9.15 -20.62
CA ARG A 31 22.91 -9.62 -20.88
C ARG A 31 23.79 -9.71 -19.63
N VAL A 32 23.19 -9.71 -18.45
CA VAL A 32 23.90 -9.96 -17.19
C VAL A 32 24.02 -11.48 -16.99
N PRO A 33 25.19 -12.02 -16.61
CA PRO A 33 25.36 -13.45 -16.35
C PRO A 33 24.36 -13.95 -15.29
N VAL A 34 23.72 -15.09 -15.53
CA VAL A 34 22.63 -15.64 -14.67
C VAL A 34 23.07 -15.78 -13.20
N MET A 35 24.29 -16.23 -12.97
CA MET A 35 24.85 -16.32 -11.60
C MET A 35 24.93 -14.95 -10.92
N THR A 36 25.24 -13.89 -11.68
CA THR A 36 25.25 -12.52 -11.18
C THR A 36 23.83 -12.03 -10.89
N VAL A 37 22.87 -12.30 -11.78
CA VAL A 37 21.45 -11.99 -11.56
C VAL A 37 20.97 -12.62 -10.24
N ASN A 38 21.19 -13.93 -10.07
CA ASN A 38 20.79 -14.66 -8.86
C ASN A 38 21.41 -14.06 -7.59
N ARG A 39 22.73 -13.80 -7.61
CA ARG A 39 23.44 -13.22 -6.48
C ARG A 39 22.90 -11.83 -6.12
N LYS A 40 22.69 -10.96 -7.11
CA LYS A 40 22.16 -9.60 -6.90
C LYS A 40 20.72 -9.62 -6.38
N ARG A 41 19.86 -10.43 -6.98
CA ARG A 41 18.48 -10.61 -6.54
C ARG A 41 18.43 -11.03 -5.05
N LYS A 42 19.15 -12.08 -4.68
CA LYS A 42 19.20 -12.56 -3.29
C LYS A 42 19.78 -11.50 -2.32
N LEU A 43 20.73 -10.71 -2.77
CA LEU A 43 21.29 -9.63 -1.94
C LEU A 43 20.25 -8.54 -1.69
N LEU A 44 19.56 -8.07 -2.75
CA LEU A 44 18.50 -7.06 -2.65
C LEU A 44 17.33 -7.52 -1.76
N GLU A 45 16.94 -8.80 -1.88
CA GLU A 45 15.93 -9.43 -1.01
C GLU A 45 16.39 -9.47 0.46
N LYS A 46 17.63 -9.90 0.71
CA LYS A 46 18.21 -9.96 2.06
C LYS A 46 18.34 -8.58 2.72
N GLU A 47 18.65 -7.55 1.94
CA GLU A 47 18.73 -6.17 2.40
C GLU A 47 17.36 -5.51 2.60
N GLY A 48 16.26 -6.18 2.23
CA GLY A 48 14.91 -5.63 2.30
C GLY A 48 14.60 -4.53 1.29
N LEU A 49 15.47 -4.35 0.29
CA LEU A 49 15.28 -3.39 -0.81
C LEU A 49 14.31 -3.92 -1.86
N LEU A 50 14.25 -5.24 -2.04
CA LEU A 50 13.34 -5.93 -2.96
C LEU A 50 12.36 -6.77 -2.16
N ASN A 51 11.08 -6.42 -2.26
CA ASN A 51 9.98 -7.13 -1.62
C ASN A 51 8.91 -7.50 -2.65
N TYR A 52 8.22 -8.63 -2.43
CA TYR A 52 7.15 -9.11 -3.30
C TYR A 52 5.83 -9.14 -2.51
N TYR A 53 4.81 -8.50 -3.06
CA TYR A 53 3.47 -8.52 -2.49
C TYR A 53 2.50 -9.09 -3.52
N CYS A 54 1.61 -9.97 -3.08
CA CYS A 54 0.54 -10.48 -3.92
C CYS A 54 -0.69 -9.56 -3.76
N TYR A 55 -1.14 -8.98 -4.86
CA TYR A 55 -2.38 -8.22 -4.92
C TYR A 55 -3.45 -9.04 -5.62
N LEU A 56 -4.60 -9.23 -4.95
CA LEU A 56 -5.77 -9.89 -5.51
C LEU A 56 -6.81 -8.82 -5.89
N ASP A 57 -6.94 -8.56 -7.19
CA ASP A 57 -7.99 -7.67 -7.70
C ASP A 57 -9.28 -8.45 -7.88
N THR A 58 -10.14 -8.38 -6.90
CA THR A 58 -11.47 -9.04 -6.91
C THR A 58 -12.53 -8.20 -7.63
N SER A 59 -12.26 -6.94 -7.94
CA SER A 59 -13.24 -6.01 -8.51
C SER A 59 -13.59 -6.33 -9.97
N ARG A 60 -12.63 -6.84 -10.74
CA ARG A 60 -12.77 -7.09 -12.19
C ARG A 60 -13.80 -8.17 -12.55
N TYR A 61 -14.05 -9.11 -11.65
CA TYR A 61 -14.91 -10.28 -11.91
C TYR A 61 -16.15 -10.31 -11.04
N GLY A 62 -16.49 -9.21 -10.38
CA GLY A 62 -17.65 -9.16 -9.48
C GLY A 62 -17.50 -10.06 -8.24
N ILE A 63 -16.29 -10.52 -7.93
CA ILE A 63 -16.00 -11.37 -6.77
C ILE A 63 -15.87 -10.51 -5.51
N SER A 64 -15.65 -9.19 -5.67
CA SER A 64 -15.48 -8.30 -4.53
C SER A 64 -16.74 -8.21 -3.69
N VAL A 65 -16.64 -8.63 -2.45
CA VAL A 65 -17.63 -8.36 -1.40
C VAL A 65 -17.54 -6.92 -0.89
N LEU A 66 -16.44 -6.21 -1.19
CA LEU A 66 -16.14 -4.86 -0.70
C LEU A 66 -15.89 -3.88 -1.88
N PRO A 67 -16.94 -3.58 -2.69
CA PRO A 67 -16.77 -2.78 -3.91
C PRO A 67 -16.64 -1.27 -3.67
N ALA A 68 -16.92 -0.79 -2.46
CA ALA A 68 -16.88 0.63 -2.11
C ALA A 68 -15.66 0.96 -1.26
N ARG A 69 -15.03 2.11 -1.55
CA ARG A 69 -13.91 2.66 -0.80
C ARG A 69 -14.17 4.10 -0.39
N GLN A 70 -13.78 4.43 0.83
CA GLN A 70 -13.85 5.77 1.34
C GLN A 70 -12.58 6.11 2.13
N LEU A 71 -11.95 7.22 1.77
CA LEU A 71 -10.84 7.78 2.52
C LEU A 71 -11.39 8.60 3.67
N TYR A 72 -10.85 8.40 4.85
CA TYR A 72 -11.04 9.24 6.02
C TYR A 72 -9.73 9.87 6.46
N THR A 73 -9.80 11.11 6.92
CA THR A 73 -8.76 11.73 7.72
C THR A 73 -9.33 12.06 9.09
N VAL A 74 -8.61 11.70 10.15
CA VAL A 74 -8.98 11.95 11.53
C VAL A 74 -7.88 12.76 12.17
N LYS A 75 -8.16 14.04 12.50
CA LYS A 75 -7.23 14.93 13.21
C LYS A 75 -7.48 14.81 14.70
N PHE A 76 -6.41 14.62 15.45
CA PHE A 76 -6.47 14.45 16.90
C PHE A 76 -6.17 15.75 17.63
N LYS A 77 -6.61 15.84 18.89
CA LYS A 77 -6.23 16.93 19.79
C LYS A 77 -4.73 16.91 20.08
N ILE A 78 -4.21 18.06 20.49
CA ILE A 78 -2.82 18.21 20.93
C ILE A 78 -2.53 17.26 22.09
N GLY A 79 -1.34 16.67 22.12
CA GLY A 79 -0.88 15.77 23.18
C GLY A 79 -0.92 14.28 22.82
N ILE A 80 -1.64 13.87 21.75
CA ILE A 80 -1.60 12.50 21.26
C ILE A 80 -0.38 12.35 20.35
N THR A 81 0.57 11.50 20.76
CA THR A 81 1.81 11.30 20.01
C THR A 81 1.71 10.14 19.00
N LYS A 82 2.49 10.19 17.91
CA LYS A 82 2.60 9.09 16.94
C LYS A 82 2.95 7.77 17.63
N LYS A 83 3.90 7.78 18.57
CA LYS A 83 4.34 6.58 19.28
C LYS A 83 3.20 5.96 20.07
N GLU A 84 2.49 6.77 20.85
CA GLU A 84 1.36 6.31 21.65
C GLU A 84 0.23 5.76 20.76
N PHE A 85 -0.09 6.44 19.66
CA PHE A 85 -1.10 6.02 18.70
C PHE A 85 -0.76 4.65 18.10
N VAL A 86 0.44 4.51 17.56
CA VAL A 86 0.89 3.26 16.94
C VAL A 86 0.91 2.11 17.95
N ASP A 87 1.42 2.36 19.16
CA ASP A 87 1.49 1.34 20.22
C ASP A 87 0.11 0.85 20.67
N LYS A 88 -0.88 1.72 20.73
CA LYS A 88 -2.25 1.36 21.13
C LYS A 88 -3.05 0.74 19.98
N ILE A 89 -3.08 1.41 18.82
CA ILE A 89 -3.94 1.03 17.71
C ILE A 89 -3.45 -0.26 17.02
N LEU A 90 -2.16 -0.40 16.68
CA LEU A 90 -1.68 -1.60 16.00
C LEU A 90 -1.68 -2.86 16.88
N LYS A 91 -1.72 -2.72 18.21
CA LYS A 91 -1.80 -3.86 19.13
C LYS A 91 -3.23 -4.28 19.44
N ASP A 92 -4.22 -3.45 19.11
CA ASP A 92 -5.62 -3.75 19.39
C ASP A 92 -6.11 -4.97 18.59
N PRO A 93 -6.79 -5.93 19.25
CA PRO A 93 -7.34 -7.11 18.57
C PRO A 93 -8.36 -6.77 17.48
N LEU A 94 -9.15 -5.70 17.63
CA LEU A 94 -10.11 -5.25 16.65
C LEU A 94 -9.40 -4.80 15.36
N ILE A 95 -8.29 -4.08 15.47
CA ILE A 95 -7.51 -3.69 14.28
C ILE A 95 -6.87 -4.90 13.60
N LYS A 96 -6.42 -5.89 14.37
CA LYS A 96 -5.83 -7.12 13.81
C LYS A 96 -6.86 -8.02 13.10
N THR A 97 -8.11 -7.97 13.46
CA THR A 97 -9.17 -8.81 12.87
C THR A 97 -9.99 -8.01 11.86
N PHE A 98 -10.73 -7.04 12.36
CA PHE A 98 -11.58 -6.17 11.57
C PHE A 98 -10.77 -5.26 10.61
N GLY A 99 -9.65 -4.70 11.10
CA GLY A 99 -8.79 -3.82 10.29
C GLY A 99 -8.23 -4.51 9.06
N ILE A 100 -7.82 -5.79 9.16
CA ILE A 100 -7.33 -6.57 8.01
C ILE A 100 -8.40 -6.72 6.93
N VAL A 101 -9.68 -6.80 7.30
CA VAL A 101 -10.80 -6.95 6.36
C VAL A 101 -11.19 -5.62 5.73
N HIS A 102 -11.25 -4.55 6.52
CA HIS A 102 -11.90 -3.31 6.13
C HIS A 102 -10.96 -2.13 5.91
N ILE A 103 -9.73 -2.15 6.43
CA ILE A 103 -8.76 -1.08 6.19
C ILE A 103 -7.84 -1.50 5.05
N TYR A 104 -8.08 -0.91 3.87
CA TYR A 104 -7.30 -1.15 2.67
C TYR A 104 -5.90 -0.53 2.76
N GLU A 105 -5.82 0.69 3.28
CA GLU A 105 -4.57 1.46 3.38
C GLU A 105 -4.66 2.44 4.54
N SER A 106 -3.53 2.71 5.20
CA SER A 106 -3.52 3.56 6.38
C SER A 106 -2.17 4.24 6.61
N PHE A 107 -2.21 5.53 6.95
CA PHE A 107 -1.02 6.35 7.23
C PHE A 107 -1.22 7.19 8.48
N VAL A 108 -0.14 7.45 9.18
CA VAL A 108 -0.09 8.44 10.25
C VAL A 108 0.76 9.61 9.78
N GLY A 109 0.21 10.80 9.84
CA GLY A 109 0.84 12.05 9.44
C GLY A 109 0.65 13.16 10.45
N GLU A 110 0.91 14.38 10.03
CA GLU A 110 0.78 15.59 10.83
C GLU A 110 0.06 16.69 10.03
N LYS A 111 -0.81 17.44 10.68
CA LYS A 111 -1.44 18.64 10.16
C LYS A 111 -1.49 19.69 11.28
N ASP A 112 -0.91 20.86 11.05
CA ASP A 112 -0.88 21.99 12.01
C ASP A 112 -0.33 21.61 13.41
N GLY A 113 0.74 20.79 13.43
CA GLY A 113 1.35 20.31 14.69
C GLY A 113 0.54 19.26 15.44
N GLN A 114 -0.52 18.72 14.85
CA GLN A 114 -1.38 17.69 15.42
C GLN A 114 -1.31 16.40 14.62
N LEU A 115 -1.42 15.27 15.34
CA LEU A 115 -1.46 13.96 14.71
C LEU A 115 -2.69 13.83 13.81
N VAL A 116 -2.50 13.26 12.63
CA VAL A 116 -3.57 12.89 11.70
C VAL A 116 -3.45 11.41 11.34
N TRP A 117 -4.55 10.69 11.41
CA TRP A 117 -4.67 9.35 10.86
C TRP A 117 -5.43 9.40 9.54
N VAL A 118 -4.80 8.96 8.47
CA VAL A 118 -5.40 8.80 7.14
C VAL A 118 -5.64 7.32 6.92
N LEU A 119 -6.87 6.94 6.55
CA LEU A 119 -7.21 5.55 6.30
C LEU A 119 -8.21 5.43 5.15
N VAL A 120 -8.04 4.39 4.34
CA VAL A 120 -9.00 3.98 3.32
C VAL A 120 -9.78 2.78 3.84
N ILE A 121 -11.09 2.95 4.00
CA ILE A 121 -11.99 1.89 4.47
C ILE A 121 -12.72 1.30 3.27
N GLU A 122 -12.79 -0.03 3.23
CA GLU A 122 -13.57 -0.81 2.27
C GLU A 122 -14.83 -1.37 2.90
N GLY A 123 -15.91 -1.41 2.12
CA GLY A 123 -17.20 -1.99 2.53
C GLY A 123 -18.05 -2.37 1.33
N GLY A 124 -19.13 -3.11 1.56
CA GLY A 124 -20.05 -3.53 0.50
C GLY A 124 -20.81 -2.37 -0.13
N LYS A 125 -21.15 -1.36 0.67
CA LYS A 125 -21.85 -0.13 0.24
C LYS A 125 -21.29 1.08 1.00
N GLY A 126 -21.47 2.27 0.43
CA GLY A 126 -20.98 3.50 1.05
C GLY A 126 -21.58 3.77 2.43
N GLN A 127 -22.85 3.42 2.66
CA GLN A 127 -23.51 3.56 3.96
C GLN A 127 -22.88 2.62 5.02
N GLU A 128 -22.55 1.40 4.62
CA GLU A 128 -21.86 0.44 5.50
C GLU A 128 -20.50 0.99 5.97
N ILE A 129 -19.76 1.67 5.09
CA ILE A 129 -18.46 2.28 5.43
C ILE A 129 -18.63 3.37 6.49
N VAL A 130 -19.68 4.20 6.40
CA VAL A 130 -19.98 5.23 7.41
C VAL A 130 -20.28 4.57 8.76
N GLU A 131 -21.03 3.48 8.77
CA GLU A 131 -21.35 2.72 9.98
C GLU A 131 -20.11 2.03 10.58
N ILE A 132 -19.23 1.50 9.72
CA ILE A 132 -17.94 0.96 10.12
C ILE A 132 -17.11 2.03 10.82
N PHE A 133 -16.98 3.20 10.22
CA PHE A 133 -16.21 4.29 10.80
C PHE A 133 -16.81 4.74 12.15
N ASN A 134 -18.09 5.08 12.16
CA ASN A 134 -18.74 5.62 13.36
C ASN A 134 -18.99 4.55 14.46
N GLY A 135 -19.27 3.31 14.08
CA GLY A 135 -19.62 2.25 15.02
C GLY A 135 -18.45 1.40 15.49
N ARG A 136 -17.29 1.47 14.84
CA ARG A 136 -16.10 0.66 15.18
C ARG A 136 -14.86 1.52 15.41
N ILE A 137 -14.52 2.36 14.46
CA ILE A 137 -13.27 3.14 14.50
C ILE A 137 -13.36 4.25 15.55
N VAL A 138 -14.41 5.07 15.51
CA VAL A 138 -14.58 6.19 16.46
C VAL A 138 -14.66 5.70 17.92
N PRO A 139 -15.44 4.67 18.27
CA PRO A 139 -15.47 4.15 19.64
C PRO A 139 -14.11 3.62 20.10
N LEU A 140 -13.34 2.97 19.22
CA LEU A 140 -11.99 2.51 19.53
C LEU A 140 -11.07 3.69 19.87
N LEU A 141 -11.14 4.77 19.09
CA LEU A 141 -10.35 5.97 19.35
C LEU A 141 -10.74 6.62 20.69
N TYR A 142 -12.04 6.71 21.00
CA TYR A 142 -12.52 7.24 22.27
C TYR A 142 -12.07 6.39 23.46
N GLN A 143 -12.07 5.07 23.30
CA GLN A 143 -11.57 4.16 24.35
C GLN A 143 -10.11 4.43 24.70
N TYR A 144 -9.26 4.72 23.72
CA TYR A 144 -7.82 4.88 23.95
C TYR A 144 -7.39 6.32 24.24
N PHE A 145 -8.11 7.31 23.73
CA PHE A 145 -7.65 8.70 23.72
C PHE A 145 -8.65 9.69 24.32
N GLY A 146 -9.82 9.21 24.78
CA GLY A 146 -10.90 10.03 25.35
C GLY A 146 -11.89 10.52 24.31
N ASN A 147 -13.12 10.84 24.77
CA ASN A 147 -14.25 11.21 23.91
C ASN A 147 -14.05 12.52 23.13
N ASP A 148 -13.10 13.34 23.54
CA ASP A 148 -12.73 14.63 22.92
C ASP A 148 -11.46 14.52 22.05
N CYS A 149 -11.00 13.31 21.77
CA CYS A 149 -9.72 13.10 21.08
C CYS A 149 -9.73 13.53 19.60
N ILE A 150 -10.89 13.51 18.95
CA ILE A 150 -11.06 13.85 17.55
C ILE A 150 -11.46 15.32 17.43
N THR A 151 -10.68 16.13 16.72
CA THR A 151 -10.96 17.56 16.51
C THR A 151 -11.53 17.85 15.11
N GLU A 152 -11.18 17.03 14.12
CA GLU A 152 -11.65 17.19 12.75
C GLU A 152 -11.71 15.83 12.06
N THR A 153 -12.74 15.61 11.27
CA THR A 153 -12.82 14.47 10.35
C THR A 153 -13.15 14.95 8.95
N PHE A 154 -12.56 14.32 7.95
CA PHE A 154 -12.86 14.56 6.55
C PHE A 154 -13.01 13.22 5.84
N ALA A 155 -14.00 13.09 4.96
CA ALA A 155 -14.26 11.86 4.23
C ALA A 155 -14.43 12.13 2.73
N VAL A 156 -13.82 11.26 1.90
CA VAL A 156 -13.93 11.29 0.44
C VAL A 156 -14.29 9.91 -0.07
N ARG A 157 -15.35 9.82 -0.86
CA ARG A 157 -15.64 8.60 -1.61
C ARG A 157 -14.64 8.43 -2.74
N LEU A 158 -13.95 7.29 -2.75
CA LEU A 158 -13.04 6.91 -3.83
C LEU A 158 -13.80 6.11 -4.89
N THR A 159 -13.59 6.46 -6.16
CA THR A 159 -14.32 5.85 -7.27
C THR A 159 -13.43 5.05 -8.21
N THR A 160 -12.20 5.50 -8.41
CA THR A 160 -11.29 4.91 -9.39
C THR A 160 -9.86 4.96 -8.88
N GLN A 161 -9.19 3.82 -8.85
CA GLN A 161 -7.79 3.75 -8.51
C GLN A 161 -6.94 3.96 -9.76
N LEU A 162 -6.21 5.07 -9.81
CA LEU A 162 -5.36 5.42 -10.94
C LEU A 162 -3.97 4.79 -10.83
N GLN A 163 -3.46 4.62 -9.61
CA GLN A 163 -2.13 4.10 -9.34
C GLN A 163 -2.14 3.22 -8.09
N LEU A 164 -1.45 2.08 -8.14
CA LEU A 164 -1.26 1.19 -6.99
C LEU A 164 0.02 1.55 -6.22
N LEU A 165 1.14 1.49 -6.91
CA LEU A 165 2.49 1.83 -6.47
C LEU A 165 3.18 2.58 -7.60
N HIS A 166 4.43 3.04 -7.40
CA HIS A 166 5.14 3.90 -8.37
C HIS A 166 5.03 3.46 -9.84
N ASN A 167 5.18 2.18 -10.12
CA ASN A 167 5.24 1.69 -11.50
C ASN A 167 3.93 1.08 -12.02
N TYR A 168 2.90 0.97 -11.17
CA TYR A 168 1.70 0.21 -11.49
C TYR A 168 0.47 1.10 -11.63
N LEU A 169 0.06 1.30 -12.88
CA LEU A 169 -1.09 2.10 -13.31
C LEU A 169 -2.17 1.16 -13.87
N PRO A 170 -3.15 0.70 -13.05
CA PRO A 170 -4.07 -0.38 -13.44
C PRO A 170 -4.81 -0.16 -14.75
N LEU A 171 -5.17 1.10 -15.06
CA LEU A 171 -5.91 1.45 -16.27
C LEU A 171 -5.01 1.69 -17.49
N LEU A 172 -3.69 1.79 -17.30
CA LEU A 172 -2.79 2.24 -18.34
C LEU A 172 -1.77 1.17 -18.75
N ASN A 173 -1.00 0.64 -17.80
CA ASN A 173 0.17 -0.17 -18.13
C ASN A 173 0.16 -1.60 -17.59
N ILE A 174 -0.92 -2.03 -16.91
CA ILE A 174 -1.04 -3.39 -16.39
C ILE A 174 -1.89 -4.26 -17.30
N GLU A 175 -1.35 -5.42 -17.63
CA GLU A 175 -2.02 -6.46 -18.39
C GLU A 175 -1.64 -7.84 -17.80
N GLU A 176 -2.63 -8.69 -17.53
CA GLU A 176 -2.41 -10.03 -16.93
C GLU A 176 -1.51 -10.04 -15.67
N GLY A 177 -1.61 -8.99 -14.85
CA GLY A 177 -0.82 -8.85 -13.61
C GLY A 177 0.65 -8.47 -13.81
N LYS A 178 1.01 -7.99 -15.00
CA LYS A 178 2.35 -7.54 -15.39
C LYS A 178 2.28 -6.17 -16.03
N ILE A 179 3.42 -5.50 -16.12
CA ILE A 179 3.54 -4.31 -16.95
C ILE A 179 3.57 -4.75 -18.43
N LYS A 180 2.79 -4.07 -19.27
CA LYS A 180 2.72 -4.31 -20.71
C LYS A 180 4.12 -4.36 -21.33
N LYS A 181 4.36 -5.30 -22.24
CA LYS A 181 5.67 -5.50 -22.88
C LYS A 181 6.18 -4.28 -23.66
N ASN A 182 5.26 -3.49 -24.21
CA ASN A 182 5.58 -2.28 -24.98
C ASN A 182 5.73 -1.03 -24.10
N TRP A 183 5.63 -1.16 -22.77
CA TRP A 183 5.84 -0.04 -21.87
C TRP A 183 7.30 0.39 -21.86
N PRO A 184 7.61 1.69 -22.10
CA PRO A 184 8.98 2.16 -22.22
C PRO A 184 9.78 2.00 -20.93
N ASN A 185 11.05 1.59 -21.06
CA ASN A 185 11.94 1.37 -19.90
C ASN A 185 12.23 2.65 -19.11
N GLU A 186 12.27 3.79 -19.79
CA GLU A 186 12.51 5.11 -19.21
C GLU A 186 11.40 5.59 -18.27
N PHE A 187 10.20 4.98 -18.36
CA PHE A 187 9.08 5.27 -17.47
C PHE A 187 9.02 4.34 -16.26
N ILE A 188 10.02 3.47 -16.09
CA ILE A 188 10.12 2.62 -14.90
C ILE A 188 11.00 3.31 -13.86
N PHE A 189 10.36 3.71 -12.76
CA PHE A 189 11.03 4.30 -11.62
C PHE A 189 11.78 3.23 -10.80
N ILE A 190 13.08 3.47 -10.55
CA ILE A 190 13.97 2.54 -9.84
C ILE A 190 14.79 3.24 -8.75
N ASP A 191 14.83 4.57 -8.72
CA ASP A 191 15.68 5.34 -7.79
C ASP A 191 15.09 5.49 -6.40
#